data_aa104bf5148759e9a2131deb0fcbdcb7
#
_entry.id   aa104bf5148759e9a2131deb0fcbdcb7
#
_cell.length_a   1.000
_cell.length_b   1.000
_cell.length_c   1.000
_cell.angle_alpha   90.00
_cell.angle_beta   90.00
_cell.angle_gamma   90.00
#
_symmetry.space_group_name_H-M   'P 1'
#
loop_
_entity.id
_entity.type
_entity.pdbx_description
1 polymer ?
#
loop_
_entity_poly.entity_id
_entity_poly.type
_entity_poly.pdbx_seq_one_letter_code
_entity_poly.pdbx_strand_id
1 'polypeptide(L)'
;MLNFLPGVVRGALSYLLLGINTLVWCLPLYVFALLRFIGPASAEPWCTRRAMNLAELWVDCNNLIIDLFQKIEIEVHGLEELSPAKWYLVLCNHQTWADILILQRVFNRRIPILKFFIKQQLVYTPVIGIAWWALDFPVMQRYSREFLAKHPELRGKDLESTRRSCEKFKLTPVTVLNFLEGTRFTPLKRDDQKSPYRHLLKP
;
A
#
# COMPACT_ATOMS: atom_id res chain seq x y z
N MET A 1 -27.53 1.45 -0.05
CA MET A 1 -26.90 2.67 0.51
C MET A 1 -27.60 3.07 1.80
N LEU A 2 -26.88 3.19 2.90
CA LEU A 2 -27.42 3.49 4.23
C LEU A 2 -27.50 5.02 4.46
N ASN A 3 -28.05 5.76 3.49
CA ASN A 3 -28.08 7.22 3.51
C ASN A 3 -29.00 7.82 4.60
N PHE A 4 -29.83 7.01 5.23
CA PHE A 4 -30.68 7.40 6.35
C PHE A 4 -29.91 7.57 7.67
N LEU A 5 -28.66 7.02 7.74
CA LEU A 5 -27.83 7.15 8.93
C LEU A 5 -27.05 8.47 8.93
N PRO A 6 -26.84 9.09 10.11
CA PRO A 6 -25.95 10.25 10.24
C PRO A 6 -24.55 9.97 9.71
N GLY A 7 -23.90 10.96 9.10
CA GLY A 7 -22.57 10.80 8.47
C GLY A 7 -21.49 10.22 9.41
N VAL A 8 -21.50 10.66 10.68
CA VAL A 8 -20.56 10.15 11.69
C VAL A 8 -20.75 8.65 11.94
N VAL A 9 -22.01 8.19 12.02
CA VAL A 9 -22.35 6.77 12.24
C VAL A 9 -21.92 5.95 11.03
N ARG A 10 -22.21 6.42 9.82
CA ARG A 10 -21.76 5.74 8.58
C ARG A 10 -20.22 5.62 8.52
N GLY A 11 -19.52 6.72 8.85
CA GLY A 11 -18.07 6.72 8.90
C GLY A 11 -17.50 5.71 9.91
N ALA A 12 -18.04 5.70 11.12
CA ALA A 12 -17.62 4.77 12.17
C ALA A 12 -17.87 3.31 11.79
N LEU A 13 -19.06 2.99 11.27
CA LEU A 13 -19.41 1.64 10.81
C LEU A 13 -18.55 1.19 9.62
N SER A 14 -18.33 2.08 8.65
CA SER A 14 -17.45 1.80 7.52
C SER A 14 -16.04 1.48 8.00
N TYR A 15 -15.48 2.29 8.89
CA TYR A 15 -14.14 2.08 9.44
C TYR A 15 -14.03 0.77 10.22
N LEU A 16 -15.02 0.46 11.06
CA LEU A 16 -15.10 -0.78 11.81
C LEU A 16 -15.14 -2.00 10.87
N LEU A 17 -15.97 -1.96 9.85
CA LEU A 17 -16.10 -3.07 8.89
C LEU A 17 -14.86 -3.25 8.03
N LEU A 18 -14.19 -2.17 7.62
CA LEU A 18 -12.88 -2.24 6.93
C LEU A 18 -11.82 -2.90 7.82
N GLY A 19 -11.83 -2.59 9.12
CA GLY A 19 -10.95 -3.25 10.10
C GLY A 19 -11.25 -4.73 10.24
N ILE A 20 -12.53 -5.11 10.42
CA ILE A 20 -12.96 -6.51 10.50
C ILE A 20 -12.62 -7.25 9.20
N ASN A 21 -12.88 -6.66 8.04
CA ASN A 21 -12.53 -7.24 6.74
C ASN A 21 -11.02 -7.53 6.67
N THR A 22 -10.18 -6.61 7.13
CA THR A 22 -8.73 -6.81 7.16
C THR A 22 -8.35 -8.00 8.04
N LEU A 23 -8.92 -8.11 9.25
CA LEU A 23 -8.65 -9.22 10.16
C LEU A 23 -9.09 -10.56 9.55
N VAL A 24 -10.28 -10.62 8.95
CA VAL A 24 -10.81 -11.83 8.32
C VAL A 24 -9.89 -12.32 7.19
N TRP A 25 -9.46 -11.42 6.31
CA TRP A 25 -8.59 -11.79 5.17
C TRP A 25 -7.14 -12.08 5.57
N CYS A 26 -6.68 -11.58 6.71
CA CYS A 26 -5.38 -11.95 7.26
C CYS A 26 -5.32 -13.44 7.65
N LEU A 27 -6.41 -14.07 8.06
CA LEU A 27 -6.42 -15.47 8.47
C LEU A 27 -5.99 -16.42 7.35
N PRO A 28 -6.67 -16.47 6.17
CA PRO A 28 -6.22 -17.31 5.07
C PRO A 28 -4.87 -16.86 4.50
N LEU A 29 -4.55 -15.56 4.52
CA LEU A 29 -3.25 -15.06 4.11
C LEU A 29 -2.11 -15.66 4.96
N TYR A 30 -2.30 -15.79 6.27
CA TYR A 30 -1.30 -16.38 7.16
C TYR A 30 -1.11 -17.87 6.91
N VAL A 31 -2.16 -18.59 6.50
CA VAL A 31 -2.00 -19.99 6.09
C VAL A 31 -1.04 -20.09 4.90
N PHE A 32 -1.21 -19.25 3.87
CA PHE A 32 -0.30 -19.25 2.72
C PHE A 32 1.11 -18.71 3.07
N ALA A 33 1.21 -17.76 3.99
CA ALA A 33 2.48 -17.30 4.54
C ALA A 33 3.24 -18.43 5.24
N LEU A 34 2.55 -19.20 6.07
CA LEU A 34 3.11 -20.35 6.76
C LEU A 34 3.51 -21.45 5.80
N LEU A 35 2.64 -21.83 4.85
CA LEU A 35 2.95 -22.81 3.81
C LEU A 35 4.16 -22.40 2.97
N ARG A 36 4.32 -21.12 2.68
CA ARG A 36 5.50 -20.57 2.00
C ARG A 36 6.75 -20.69 2.86
N PHE A 37 6.64 -20.52 4.17
CA PHE A 37 7.76 -20.57 5.11
C PHE A 37 8.28 -21.99 5.35
N ILE A 38 7.36 -22.97 5.53
CA ILE A 38 7.71 -24.36 5.87
C ILE A 38 7.77 -25.30 4.66
N GLY A 39 7.16 -24.89 3.54
CA GLY A 39 7.04 -25.70 2.33
C GLY A 39 8.34 -25.73 1.50
N PRO A 40 8.39 -26.60 0.49
CA PRO A 40 9.51 -26.62 -0.44
C PRO A 40 9.54 -25.36 -1.30
N ALA A 41 10.74 -24.98 -1.78
CA ALA A 41 10.91 -23.80 -2.62
C ALA A 41 10.03 -23.80 -3.89
N SER A 42 9.69 -24.98 -4.41
CA SER A 42 8.77 -25.14 -5.54
C SER A 42 7.34 -24.68 -5.25
N ALA A 43 6.91 -24.64 -3.98
CA ALA A 43 5.60 -24.17 -3.58
C ALA A 43 5.52 -22.62 -3.45
N GLU A 44 6.65 -21.94 -3.37
CA GLU A 44 6.69 -20.48 -3.17
C GLU A 44 5.91 -19.70 -4.23
N PRO A 45 6.06 -19.94 -5.55
CA PRO A 45 5.31 -19.20 -6.57
C PRO A 45 3.79 -19.41 -6.47
N TRP A 46 3.36 -20.61 -6.11
CA TRP A 46 1.95 -20.92 -5.93
C TRP A 46 1.38 -20.21 -4.69
N CYS A 47 2.07 -20.29 -3.55
CA CYS A 47 1.67 -19.60 -2.32
C CYS A 47 1.59 -18.08 -2.54
N THR A 48 2.59 -17.49 -3.20
CA THR A 48 2.61 -16.05 -3.53
C THR A 48 1.42 -15.66 -4.39
N ARG A 49 1.10 -16.44 -5.43
CA ARG A 49 -0.07 -16.18 -6.29
C ARG A 49 -1.38 -16.24 -5.50
N ARG A 50 -1.53 -17.22 -4.61
CA ARG A 50 -2.73 -17.33 -3.75
C ARG A 50 -2.84 -16.17 -2.77
N ALA A 51 -1.74 -15.76 -2.18
CA ALA A 51 -1.68 -14.58 -1.31
C ALA A 51 -2.11 -13.30 -2.05
N MET A 52 -1.65 -13.10 -3.30
CA MET A 52 -2.06 -11.96 -4.12
C MET A 52 -3.56 -12.00 -4.44
N ASN A 53 -4.11 -13.16 -4.81
CA ASN A 53 -5.55 -13.30 -5.05
C ASN A 53 -6.38 -12.98 -3.81
N LEU A 54 -5.93 -13.36 -2.61
CA LEU A 54 -6.60 -13.00 -1.35
C LEU A 54 -6.55 -11.50 -1.10
N ALA A 55 -5.45 -10.84 -1.43
CA ALA A 55 -5.33 -9.40 -1.30
C ALA A 55 -6.26 -8.65 -2.29
N GLU A 56 -6.45 -9.15 -3.51
CA GLU A 56 -7.44 -8.61 -4.45
C GLU A 56 -8.87 -8.77 -3.92
N LEU A 57 -9.22 -9.94 -3.37
CA LEU A 57 -10.52 -10.18 -2.75
C LEU A 57 -10.76 -9.28 -1.53
N TRP A 58 -9.72 -9.04 -0.73
CA TRP A 58 -9.77 -8.06 0.36
C TRP A 58 -10.12 -6.66 -0.16
N VAL A 59 -9.51 -6.23 -1.28
CA VAL A 59 -9.84 -4.95 -1.91
C VAL A 59 -11.27 -4.95 -2.45
N ASP A 60 -11.75 -6.04 -3.07
CA ASP A 60 -13.13 -6.15 -3.53
C ASP A 60 -14.12 -5.97 -2.37
N CYS A 61 -13.89 -6.63 -1.24
CA CYS A 61 -14.71 -6.47 -0.04
C CYS A 61 -14.64 -5.04 0.52
N ASN A 62 -13.46 -4.40 0.53
CA ASN A 62 -13.33 -2.99 0.90
C ASN A 62 -14.20 -2.10 0.01
N ASN A 63 -14.20 -2.34 -1.29
CA ASN A 63 -15.01 -1.58 -2.26
C ASN A 63 -16.50 -1.73 -1.97
N LEU A 64 -16.96 -2.96 -1.68
CA LEU A 64 -18.36 -3.20 -1.30
C LEU A 64 -18.75 -2.46 -0.01
N ILE A 65 -17.89 -2.48 1.00
CA ILE A 65 -18.10 -1.74 2.26
C ILE A 65 -18.20 -0.24 1.96
N ILE A 66 -17.27 0.31 1.17
CA ILE A 66 -17.26 1.72 0.80
C ILE A 66 -18.57 2.07 0.06
N ASP A 67 -18.99 1.28 -0.91
CA ASP A 67 -20.24 1.52 -1.67
C ASP A 67 -21.50 1.46 -0.81
N LEU A 68 -21.49 0.63 0.24
CA LEU A 68 -22.62 0.53 1.16
C LEU A 68 -22.80 1.79 2.01
N PHE A 69 -21.69 2.36 2.50
CA PHE A 69 -21.71 3.45 3.47
C PHE A 69 -21.41 4.83 2.90
N GLN A 70 -20.69 4.91 1.77
CA GLN A 70 -20.22 6.17 1.22
C GLN A 70 -20.72 6.35 -0.22
N LYS A 71 -21.15 7.55 -0.56
CA LYS A 71 -21.39 7.93 -1.95
C LYS A 71 -20.15 8.64 -2.46
N ILE A 72 -19.26 7.91 -3.15
CA ILE A 72 -18.05 8.46 -3.73
C ILE A 72 -18.17 8.38 -5.25
N GLU A 73 -18.12 9.51 -5.90
CA GLU A 73 -18.03 9.62 -7.37
C GLU A 73 -16.55 9.78 -7.72
N ILE A 74 -16.03 8.89 -8.55
CA ILE A 74 -14.63 8.89 -8.98
C ILE A 74 -14.65 9.04 -10.50
N GLU A 75 -14.10 10.13 -10.99
CA GLU A 75 -13.85 10.32 -12.41
C GLU A 75 -12.46 9.81 -12.74
N VAL A 76 -12.34 8.91 -13.69
CA VAL A 76 -11.07 8.26 -14.05
C VAL A 76 -10.93 8.22 -15.56
N HIS A 77 -9.75 8.61 -16.06
CA HIS A 77 -9.40 8.61 -17.47
C HIS A 77 -8.14 7.79 -17.73
N GLY A 78 -7.99 7.21 -18.93
CA GLY A 78 -6.76 6.60 -19.39
C GLY A 78 -6.45 5.21 -18.80
N LEU A 79 -7.48 4.40 -18.51
CA LEU A 79 -7.30 3.03 -17.97
C LEU A 79 -7.29 1.93 -19.04
N GLU A 80 -7.51 2.26 -20.30
CA GLU A 80 -7.85 1.33 -21.37
C GLU A 80 -6.70 0.38 -21.71
N GLU A 81 -5.45 0.84 -21.57
CA GLU A 81 -4.24 0.07 -21.91
C GLU A 81 -3.58 -0.65 -20.74
N LEU A 82 -4.22 -0.62 -19.57
CA LEU A 82 -3.68 -1.26 -18.38
C LEU A 82 -3.86 -2.78 -18.43
N SER A 83 -2.89 -3.51 -17.86
CA SER A 83 -2.89 -4.98 -17.85
C SER A 83 -2.25 -5.52 -16.57
N PRO A 84 -2.83 -6.56 -15.94
CA PRO A 84 -2.22 -7.24 -14.81
C PRO A 84 -0.89 -7.95 -15.13
N ALA A 85 -0.56 -8.10 -16.42
CA ALA A 85 0.66 -8.76 -16.88
C ALA A 85 1.85 -7.81 -17.08
N LYS A 86 1.69 -6.52 -16.76
CA LYS A 86 2.74 -5.50 -16.94
C LYS A 86 3.26 -4.97 -15.60
N TRP A 87 4.42 -4.34 -15.62
CA TRP A 87 5.01 -3.64 -14.48
C TRP A 87 4.64 -2.16 -14.51
N TYR A 88 4.33 -1.59 -13.34
CA TYR A 88 3.96 -0.17 -13.23
C TYR A 88 4.69 0.52 -12.09
N LEU A 89 5.02 1.77 -12.32
CA LEU A 89 5.35 2.74 -11.30
C LEU A 89 4.23 3.78 -11.26
N VAL A 90 3.44 3.76 -10.20
CA VAL A 90 2.38 4.74 -9.96
C VAL A 90 2.94 5.86 -9.09
N LEU A 91 2.90 7.07 -9.61
CA LEU A 91 3.29 8.28 -8.91
C LEU A 91 2.03 9.06 -8.55
N CYS A 92 1.87 9.41 -7.30
CA CYS A 92 0.68 10.08 -6.80
C CYS A 92 1.03 11.14 -5.74
N ASN A 93 0.23 12.20 -5.69
CA ASN A 93 0.22 13.12 -4.58
C ASN A 93 -0.41 12.45 -3.36
N HIS A 94 -0.06 12.88 -2.15
CA HIS A 94 -0.59 12.31 -0.93
C HIS A 94 -1.33 13.37 -0.11
N GLN A 95 -2.65 13.31 -0.09
CA GLN A 95 -3.48 14.27 0.63
C GLN A 95 -4.13 13.67 1.88
N THR A 96 -4.62 12.43 1.79
CA THR A 96 -5.36 11.80 2.87
C THR A 96 -5.02 10.30 3.01
N TRP A 97 -5.47 9.68 4.09
CA TRP A 97 -5.41 8.22 4.25
C TRP A 97 -6.33 7.49 3.24
N ALA A 98 -7.37 8.17 2.74
CA ALA A 98 -8.29 7.62 1.76
C ALA A 98 -7.64 7.40 0.39
N ASP A 99 -6.53 8.09 0.09
CA ASP A 99 -5.84 7.96 -1.21
C ASP A 99 -5.49 6.51 -1.52
N ILE A 100 -5.05 5.73 -0.51
CA ILE A 100 -4.70 4.32 -0.68
C ILE A 100 -5.94 3.51 -1.08
N LEU A 101 -7.07 3.71 -0.40
CA LEU A 101 -8.31 2.99 -0.70
C LEU A 101 -8.86 3.35 -2.09
N ILE A 102 -8.79 4.65 -2.46
CA ILE A 102 -9.22 5.13 -3.77
C ILE A 102 -8.34 4.55 -4.87
N LEU A 103 -7.02 4.58 -4.72
CA LEU A 103 -6.09 4.00 -5.68
C LEU A 103 -6.27 2.48 -5.81
N GLN A 104 -6.44 1.77 -4.70
CA GLN A 104 -6.76 0.35 -4.72
C GLN A 104 -8.07 0.10 -5.48
N ARG A 105 -9.12 0.88 -5.24
CA ARG A 105 -10.41 0.76 -5.94
C ARG A 105 -10.28 0.98 -7.44
N VAL A 106 -9.54 2.01 -7.87
CA VAL A 106 -9.37 2.36 -9.29
C VAL A 106 -8.56 1.30 -10.01
N PHE A 107 -7.51 0.78 -9.40
CA PHE A 107 -6.55 -0.11 -10.05
C PHE A 107 -6.79 -1.61 -9.79
N ASN A 108 -7.69 -1.97 -8.87
CA ASN A 108 -7.95 -3.37 -8.54
C ASN A 108 -8.26 -4.19 -9.79
N ARG A 109 -7.59 -5.33 -9.97
CA ARG A 109 -7.68 -6.25 -11.10
C ARG A 109 -7.35 -5.66 -12.49
N ARG A 110 -6.96 -4.38 -12.57
CA ARG A 110 -6.54 -3.73 -13.83
C ARG A 110 -5.03 -3.75 -13.99
N ILE A 111 -4.31 -3.67 -12.89
CA ILE A 111 -2.86 -3.82 -12.79
C ILE A 111 -2.53 -4.74 -11.61
N PRO A 112 -1.29 -5.24 -11.47
CA PRO A 112 -0.88 -5.95 -10.26
C PRO A 112 -1.14 -5.14 -9.01
N ILE A 113 -1.41 -5.82 -7.89
CA ILE A 113 -1.72 -5.14 -6.63
C ILE A 113 -0.68 -4.07 -6.27
N LEU A 114 -1.16 -2.92 -5.82
CA LEU A 114 -0.32 -1.80 -5.44
C LEU A 114 0.55 -2.15 -4.24
N LYS A 115 1.86 -2.06 -4.39
CA LYS A 115 2.85 -2.20 -3.32
C LYS A 115 3.48 -0.85 -3.06
N PHE A 116 3.48 -0.41 -1.82
CA PHE A 116 4.15 0.81 -1.39
C PHE A 116 5.28 0.48 -0.42
N PHE A 117 6.23 1.39 -0.30
CA PHE A 117 7.36 1.20 0.59
C PHE A 117 6.92 1.30 2.05
N ILE A 118 7.17 0.23 2.81
CA ILE A 118 6.85 0.12 4.23
C ILE A 118 8.06 0.56 5.06
N LYS A 119 7.84 1.43 6.03
CA LYS A 119 8.87 1.71 7.04
C LYS A 119 9.17 0.46 7.85
N GLN A 120 10.43 0.17 8.10
CA GLN A 120 10.85 -1.04 8.82
C GLN A 120 10.12 -1.23 10.16
N GLN A 121 9.86 -0.14 10.91
CA GLN A 121 9.14 -0.21 12.20
C GLN A 121 7.72 -0.76 12.06
N LEU A 122 7.07 -0.54 10.90
CA LEU A 122 5.71 -1.00 10.65
C LEU A 122 5.63 -2.51 10.40
N VAL A 123 6.73 -3.17 10.05
CA VAL A 123 6.78 -4.64 9.91
C VAL A 123 6.49 -5.34 11.23
N TYR A 124 6.79 -4.69 12.34
CA TYR A 124 6.51 -5.21 13.69
C TYR A 124 5.08 -4.89 14.18
N THR A 125 4.25 -4.26 13.35
CA THR A 125 2.85 -4.02 13.71
C THR A 125 2.11 -5.36 13.79
N PRO A 126 1.46 -5.67 14.93
CA PRO A 126 0.70 -6.90 15.08
C PRO A 126 -0.30 -7.08 13.94
N VAL A 127 -0.50 -8.32 13.50
CA VAL A 127 -1.41 -8.71 12.41
C VAL A 127 -0.91 -8.22 11.03
N ILE A 128 -0.84 -6.91 10.78
CA ILE A 128 -0.55 -6.36 9.44
C ILE A 128 0.91 -6.61 9.00
N GLY A 129 1.86 -6.66 9.95
CA GLY A 129 3.27 -6.88 9.63
C GLY A 129 3.54 -8.20 8.88
N ILE A 130 2.87 -9.28 9.30
CA ILE A 130 2.96 -10.59 8.62
C ILE A 130 2.31 -10.51 7.23
N ALA A 131 1.22 -9.76 7.08
CA ALA A 131 0.55 -9.58 5.79
C ALA A 131 1.47 -8.87 4.77
N TRP A 132 2.18 -7.82 5.17
CA TRP A 132 3.15 -7.15 4.30
C TRP A 132 4.30 -8.07 3.88
N TRP A 133 4.80 -8.87 4.81
CA TRP A 133 5.83 -9.87 4.48
C TRP A 133 5.29 -10.94 3.51
N ALA A 134 4.09 -11.49 3.77
CA ALA A 134 3.47 -12.50 2.93
C ALA A 134 3.18 -12.01 1.50
N LEU A 135 2.90 -10.72 1.35
CA LEU A 135 2.61 -10.06 0.08
C LEU A 135 3.87 -9.44 -0.58
N ASP A 136 5.06 -9.67 -0.04
CA ASP A 136 6.33 -9.13 -0.55
C ASP A 136 6.31 -7.59 -0.71
N PHE A 137 5.76 -6.87 0.28
CA PHE A 137 5.89 -5.42 0.26
C PHE A 137 7.34 -4.98 0.48
N PRO A 138 7.86 -4.01 -0.27
CA PRO A 138 9.21 -3.55 -0.11
C PRO A 138 9.39 -2.80 1.21
N VAL A 139 10.33 -3.27 2.03
CA VAL A 139 10.66 -2.63 3.30
C VAL A 139 11.81 -1.65 3.10
N MET A 140 11.64 -0.43 3.59
CA MET A 140 12.62 0.64 3.50
C MET A 140 13.10 1.05 4.89
N GLN A 141 14.41 1.10 5.07
CA GLN A 141 15.03 1.76 6.22
C GLN A 141 15.14 3.25 5.90
N ARG A 142 14.53 4.10 6.72
CA ARG A 142 14.70 5.56 6.60
C ARG A 142 15.46 6.06 7.81
N TYR A 143 16.64 6.54 7.58
CA TYR A 143 17.45 7.22 8.58
C TYR A 143 17.20 8.75 8.55
N SER A 144 17.09 9.39 9.71
CA SER A 144 17.01 10.84 9.77
C SER A 144 18.36 11.46 9.37
N ARG A 145 18.33 12.71 8.87
CA ARG A 145 19.55 13.45 8.53
C ARG A 145 20.50 13.57 9.72
N GLU A 146 19.97 13.79 10.92
CA GLU A 146 20.72 13.86 12.16
C GLU A 146 21.38 12.53 12.52
N PHE A 147 20.67 11.42 12.32
CA PHE A 147 21.22 10.09 12.54
C PHE A 147 22.33 9.77 11.55
N LEU A 148 22.16 10.09 10.25
CA LEU A 148 23.19 9.91 9.23
C LEU A 148 24.41 10.84 9.41
N ALA A 149 24.24 11.98 10.06
CA ALA A 149 25.37 12.84 10.43
C ALA A 149 26.24 12.19 11.50
N LYS A 150 25.62 11.44 12.44
CA LYS A 150 26.33 10.67 13.47
C LYS A 150 26.87 9.33 13.00
N HIS A 151 26.27 8.76 11.94
CA HIS A 151 26.57 7.45 11.39
C HIS A 151 26.77 7.52 9.86
N PRO A 152 27.86 8.17 9.39
CA PRO A 152 28.11 8.35 7.95
C PRO A 152 28.25 7.03 7.19
N GLU A 153 28.66 5.96 7.84
CA GLU A 153 28.79 4.59 7.29
C GLU A 153 27.46 3.94 6.87
N LEU A 154 26.34 4.52 7.30
CA LEU A 154 25.00 4.07 6.93
C LEU A 154 24.42 4.78 5.70
N ARG A 155 25.14 5.77 5.15
CA ARG A 155 24.72 6.45 3.92
C ARG A 155 24.66 5.48 2.76
N GLY A 156 23.50 5.45 2.09
CA GLY A 156 23.25 4.56 0.93
C GLY A 156 22.76 3.16 1.30
N LYS A 157 22.83 2.73 2.57
CA LYS A 157 22.29 1.42 2.99
C LYS A 157 20.77 1.34 2.86
N ASP A 158 20.08 2.47 2.96
CA ASP A 158 18.66 2.58 2.70
C ASP A 158 18.33 2.27 1.24
N LEU A 159 19.13 2.78 0.29
CA LEU A 159 18.99 2.50 -1.14
C LEU A 159 19.31 1.04 -1.46
N GLU A 160 20.38 0.49 -0.88
CA GLU A 160 20.77 -0.91 -1.06
C GLU A 160 19.69 -1.86 -0.51
N SER A 161 19.18 -1.60 0.68
CA SER A 161 18.09 -2.36 1.29
C SER A 161 16.82 -2.32 0.43
N THR A 162 16.49 -1.15 -0.09
CA THR A 162 15.36 -0.96 -1.01
C THR A 162 15.56 -1.75 -2.30
N ARG A 163 16.74 -1.66 -2.92
CA ARG A 163 17.11 -2.42 -4.13
C ARG A 163 16.94 -3.93 -3.90
N ARG A 164 17.47 -4.43 -2.80
CA ARG A 164 17.37 -5.85 -2.44
C ARG A 164 15.93 -6.30 -2.24
N SER A 165 15.11 -5.46 -1.59
CA SER A 165 13.68 -5.75 -1.42
C SER A 165 12.91 -5.80 -2.75
N CYS A 166 13.38 -5.06 -3.76
CA CYS A 166 12.76 -5.01 -5.08
C CYS A 166 13.30 -6.07 -6.06
N GLU A 167 14.31 -6.87 -5.70
CA GLU A 167 14.86 -7.89 -6.62
C GLU A 167 13.82 -8.92 -7.06
N LYS A 168 12.90 -9.31 -6.18
CA LYS A 168 11.81 -10.23 -6.49
C LYS A 168 10.85 -9.68 -7.55
N PHE A 169 10.80 -8.36 -7.74
CA PHE A 169 9.92 -7.71 -8.71
C PHE A 169 10.35 -7.92 -10.16
N LYS A 170 11.55 -8.45 -10.38
CA LYS A 170 12.03 -8.82 -11.72
C LYS A 170 11.34 -10.07 -12.26
N LEU A 171 10.84 -10.93 -11.38
CA LEU A 171 10.33 -12.26 -11.72
C LEU A 171 8.83 -12.27 -12.03
N THR A 172 8.08 -11.34 -11.45
CA THR A 172 6.63 -11.28 -11.60
C THR A 172 6.17 -9.84 -11.74
N PRO A 173 5.14 -9.56 -12.56
CA PRO A 173 4.55 -8.24 -12.67
C PRO A 173 4.17 -7.66 -11.31
N VAL A 174 4.51 -6.41 -11.09
CA VAL A 174 4.25 -5.68 -9.85
C VAL A 174 3.94 -4.22 -10.15
N THR A 175 3.13 -3.62 -9.32
CA THR A 175 2.92 -2.18 -9.30
C THR A 175 3.51 -1.58 -8.04
N VAL A 176 4.44 -0.66 -8.20
CA VAL A 176 5.02 0.10 -7.09
C VAL A 176 4.35 1.47 -7.02
N LEU A 177 3.72 1.78 -5.89
CA LEU A 177 3.14 3.09 -5.61
C LEU A 177 4.14 3.94 -4.83
N ASN A 178 4.41 5.12 -5.34
CA ASN A 178 5.23 6.12 -4.65
C ASN A 178 4.47 7.43 -4.51
N PHE A 179 4.34 7.89 -3.28
CA PHE A 179 3.88 9.23 -2.98
C PHE A 179 5.07 10.19 -3.06
N LEU A 180 5.12 10.98 -4.13
CA LEU A 180 6.27 11.84 -4.46
C LEU A 180 6.66 12.79 -3.33
N GLU A 181 5.69 13.25 -2.57
CA GLU A 181 5.91 14.18 -1.45
C GLU A 181 6.49 13.51 -0.20
N GLY A 182 6.57 12.18 -0.16
CA GLY A 182 7.07 11.41 0.99
C GLY A 182 6.28 11.59 2.29
N THR A 183 5.32 12.51 2.32
CA THR A 183 4.44 12.82 3.44
C THR A 183 3.11 13.36 2.93
N ARG A 184 2.06 13.33 3.76
CA ARG A 184 0.77 13.93 3.42
C ARG A 184 0.89 15.44 3.32
N PHE A 185 0.29 15.99 2.26
CA PHE A 185 0.17 17.42 2.04
C PHE A 185 -0.63 18.08 3.18
N THR A 186 -0.11 19.18 3.70
CA THR A 186 -0.86 20.11 4.54
C THR A 186 -0.44 21.55 4.22
N PRO A 187 -1.34 22.53 4.31
CA PRO A 187 -0.98 23.93 4.10
C PRO A 187 0.20 24.37 4.97
N LEU A 188 0.23 23.98 6.23
CA LEU A 188 1.32 24.29 7.15
C LEU A 188 2.68 23.78 6.64
N LYS A 189 2.75 22.54 6.19
CA LYS A 189 4.01 21.97 5.65
C LYS A 189 4.42 22.67 4.36
N ARG A 190 3.44 23.04 3.51
CA ARG A 190 3.71 23.81 2.30
C ARG A 190 4.33 25.17 2.62
N ASP A 191 3.77 25.88 3.58
CA ASP A 191 4.20 27.22 3.91
C ASP A 191 5.56 27.22 4.64
N ASP A 192 5.83 26.18 5.45
CA ASP A 192 7.08 26.01 6.20
C ASP A 192 8.29 25.66 5.32
N GLN A 193 8.07 24.97 4.21
CA GLN A 193 9.17 24.47 3.35
C GLN A 193 9.93 25.54 2.57
N LYS A 194 9.46 26.79 2.50
CA LYS A 194 10.05 27.93 1.75
C LYS A 194 10.39 27.58 0.27
N SER A 195 9.62 26.68 -0.33
CA SER A 195 9.81 26.25 -1.72
C SER A 195 9.14 27.22 -2.69
N PRO A 196 9.72 27.47 -3.88
CA PRO A 196 9.04 28.20 -4.94
C PRO A 196 7.81 27.46 -5.48
N TYR A 197 7.72 26.15 -5.26
CA TYR A 197 6.61 25.32 -5.71
C TYR A 197 5.49 25.34 -4.66
N ARG A 198 4.42 26.09 -4.95
CA ARG A 198 3.31 26.30 -4.00
C ARG A 198 2.27 25.18 -3.98
N HIS A 199 2.32 24.26 -4.93
CA HIS A 199 1.30 23.21 -5.11
C HIS A 199 1.73 21.84 -4.63
N LEU A 200 3.02 21.62 -4.43
CA LEU A 200 3.61 20.33 -4.02
C LEU A 200 4.51 20.54 -2.80
N LEU A 201 4.58 19.52 -1.94
CA LEU A 201 5.62 19.46 -0.93
C LEU A 201 6.93 19.03 -1.58
N LYS A 202 8.03 19.59 -1.09
CA LYS A 202 9.36 19.14 -1.48
C LYS A 202 9.59 17.74 -0.87
N PRO A 203 9.99 16.74 -1.69
CA PRO A 203 10.28 15.40 -1.21
C PRO A 203 11.46 15.35 -0.25
#